data_9fef59bc485240656ac301823ea91d2d
#
_entry.id   9fef59bc485240656ac301823ea91d2d
#
_cell.length_a   1.000
_cell.length_b   1.000
_cell.length_c   1.000
_cell.angle_alpha   90.00
_cell.angle_beta   90.00
_cell.angle_gamma   90.00
#
_symmetry.space_group_name_H-M   'P 1'
#
loop_
_entity.id
_entity.type
_entity.pdbx_description
1 polymer ?
#
loop_
_entity_poly.entity_id
_entity_poly.type
_entity_poly.pdbx_seq_one_letter_code
_entity_poly.pdbx_strand_id
1 'polypeptide(L)'
;MLQELGISSSNPVYNEFGHLIEFWKQAIERRADANISLLTESLLLYTLSFIHPVSNATKAVSGRVFERIVEYVDQHFRDTGLSLSLLSSEFSYTEKYISSLFTKNMNVTFKQYLNTLRIQHAYKLIEQGETSVSYIAEQCGYADSVYFTKVFKTKRQITPTEYIRQQKN
;
A
#
# COMPACT_ATOMS: atom_id res chain seq x y z
N MET A 1 -16.51 33.35 2.90
CA MET A 1 -16.84 32.03 2.31
C MET A 1 -15.61 31.14 2.13
N LEU A 2 -14.55 31.51 1.37
CA LEU A 2 -13.35 30.67 1.25
C LEU A 2 -12.51 30.56 2.55
N GLN A 3 -12.45 31.62 3.34
CA GLN A 3 -11.79 31.63 4.67
C GLN A 3 -12.51 30.78 5.71
N GLU A 4 -13.83 30.65 5.64
CA GLU A 4 -14.63 29.79 6.51
C GLU A 4 -14.40 28.29 6.22
N LEU A 5 -13.94 27.95 5.00
CA LEU A 5 -13.56 26.60 4.59
C LEU A 5 -12.08 26.25 4.88
N GLY A 6 -11.33 27.17 5.54
CA GLY A 6 -9.91 26.96 5.86
C GLY A 6 -8.98 26.96 4.63
N ILE A 7 -9.44 27.48 3.49
CA ILE A 7 -8.67 27.54 2.25
C ILE A 7 -7.98 28.89 2.17
N SER A 8 -6.66 28.92 2.37
CA SER A 8 -5.83 30.11 2.22
C SER A 8 -4.96 30.04 0.95
N SER A 9 -4.47 31.20 0.51
CA SER A 9 -3.59 31.30 -0.66
C SER A 9 -2.26 30.54 -0.52
N SER A 10 -1.90 30.15 0.69
CA SER A 10 -0.73 29.30 0.99
C SER A 10 -1.02 27.79 0.92
N ASN A 11 -2.29 27.39 0.72
CA ASN A 11 -2.64 25.99 0.56
C ASN A 11 -2.26 25.51 -0.86
N PRO A 12 -1.51 24.40 -1.01
CA PRO A 12 -1.14 23.87 -2.33
C PRO A 12 -2.36 23.59 -3.22
N VAL A 13 -3.51 23.24 -2.66
CA VAL A 13 -4.77 23.04 -3.39
C VAL A 13 -5.26 24.35 -4.00
N TYR A 14 -5.08 25.50 -3.32
CA TYR A 14 -5.44 26.82 -3.85
C TYR A 14 -4.60 27.18 -5.09
N ASN A 15 -3.31 26.86 -5.07
CA ASN A 15 -2.42 27.14 -6.21
C ASN A 15 -2.75 26.28 -7.44
N GLU A 16 -3.17 25.01 -7.26
CA GLU A 16 -3.60 24.16 -8.36
C GLU A 16 -4.95 24.61 -8.97
N PHE A 17 -5.85 25.16 -8.16
CA PHE A 17 -7.18 25.59 -8.59
C PHE A 17 -7.34 27.11 -8.77
N GLY A 18 -6.30 27.88 -8.50
CA GLY A 18 -6.35 29.35 -8.62
C GLY A 18 -6.79 29.83 -10.00
N HIS A 19 -6.30 29.20 -11.05
CA HIS A 19 -6.71 29.51 -12.44
C HIS A 19 -8.17 29.15 -12.72
N LEU A 20 -8.71 28.12 -12.10
CA LEU A 20 -10.11 27.74 -12.22
C LEU A 20 -11.03 28.73 -11.51
N ILE A 21 -10.64 29.20 -10.33
CA ILE A 21 -11.37 30.22 -9.56
C ILE A 21 -11.42 31.54 -10.34
N GLU A 22 -10.32 31.94 -10.97
CA GLU A 22 -10.25 33.16 -11.75
C GLU A 22 -11.05 33.04 -13.07
N PHE A 23 -11.02 31.91 -13.73
CA PHE A 23 -11.88 31.59 -14.87
C PHE A 23 -13.37 31.67 -14.49
N TRP A 24 -13.74 31.19 -13.28
CA TRP A 24 -15.10 31.27 -12.77
C TRP A 24 -15.55 32.71 -12.52
N LYS A 25 -14.73 33.56 -11.94
CA LYS A 25 -15.02 34.97 -11.75
C LYS A 25 -15.30 35.64 -13.09
N GLN A 26 -14.44 35.42 -14.07
CA GLN A 26 -14.60 35.99 -15.40
C GLN A 26 -15.86 35.48 -16.12
N ALA A 27 -16.22 34.20 -15.95
CA ALA A 27 -17.44 33.63 -16.54
C ALA A 27 -18.71 34.24 -15.91
N ILE A 28 -18.70 34.46 -14.60
CA ILE A 28 -19.81 35.10 -13.87
C ILE A 28 -19.93 36.59 -14.25
N GLU A 29 -18.81 37.28 -14.39
CA GLU A 29 -18.79 38.72 -14.73
C GLU A 29 -19.24 39.02 -16.17
N ARG A 30 -19.03 38.07 -17.11
CA ARG A 30 -19.38 38.28 -18.54
C ARG A 30 -20.84 38.12 -18.90
N ARG A 31 -21.75 37.89 -17.95
CA ARG A 31 -23.21 37.85 -18.11
C ARG A 31 -23.66 37.64 -19.56
N ALA A 32 -23.63 36.46 -20.07
CA ALA A 32 -24.21 36.14 -21.35
C ALA A 32 -24.88 34.76 -21.33
N ASP A 33 -26.19 34.76 -21.53
CA ASP A 33 -27.10 33.71 -21.93
C ASP A 33 -27.41 32.48 -21.03
N ALA A 34 -28.64 31.99 -21.16
CA ALA A 34 -29.27 30.93 -20.36
C ALA A 34 -28.47 29.58 -20.32
N ASN A 35 -27.53 29.39 -21.21
CA ASN A 35 -26.61 28.24 -21.21
C ASN A 35 -25.50 28.31 -20.14
N ILE A 36 -25.25 29.49 -19.56
CA ILE A 36 -24.24 29.69 -18.53
C ILE A 36 -24.67 29.03 -17.21
N SER A 37 -25.96 28.97 -16.93
CA SER A 37 -26.47 28.34 -15.70
C SER A 37 -26.12 26.84 -15.69
N LEU A 38 -26.32 26.14 -16.77
CA LEU A 38 -25.97 24.70 -16.93
C LEU A 38 -24.47 24.45 -16.89
N LEU A 39 -23.69 25.35 -17.50
CA LEU A 39 -22.22 25.29 -17.46
C LEU A 39 -21.69 25.57 -16.06
N THR A 40 -22.27 26.54 -15.32
CA THR A 40 -21.88 26.85 -13.94
C THR A 40 -22.28 25.73 -12.98
N GLU A 41 -23.44 25.11 -13.13
CA GLU A 41 -23.82 23.94 -12.33
C GLU A 41 -22.93 22.74 -12.60
N SER A 42 -22.63 22.44 -13.87
CA SER A 42 -21.76 21.31 -14.20
C SER A 42 -20.32 21.51 -13.73
N LEU A 43 -19.78 22.73 -13.84
CA LEU A 43 -18.47 23.06 -13.30
C LEU A 43 -18.48 23.08 -11.76
N LEU A 44 -19.54 23.58 -11.12
CA LEU A 44 -19.70 23.52 -9.67
C LEU A 44 -19.72 22.07 -9.18
N LEU A 45 -20.50 21.21 -9.81
CA LEU A 45 -20.54 19.79 -9.50
C LEU A 45 -19.18 19.11 -9.76
N TYR A 46 -18.49 19.52 -10.82
CA TYR A 46 -17.15 19.03 -11.13
C TYR A 46 -16.14 19.48 -10.06
N THR A 47 -16.11 20.77 -9.66
CA THR A 47 -15.22 21.25 -8.58
C THR A 47 -15.60 20.70 -7.24
N LEU A 48 -16.89 20.52 -6.91
CA LEU A 48 -17.36 19.89 -5.69
C LEU A 48 -16.98 18.39 -5.65
N SER A 49 -16.87 17.71 -6.79
CA SER A 49 -16.39 16.34 -6.84
C SER A 49 -14.92 16.22 -6.44
N PHE A 50 -14.12 17.29 -6.58
CA PHE A 50 -12.73 17.35 -6.08
C PHE A 50 -12.64 17.80 -4.61
N ILE A 51 -13.61 18.58 -4.11
CA ILE A 51 -13.63 19.11 -2.74
C ILE A 51 -14.38 18.16 -1.78
N HIS A 52 -15.46 17.54 -2.26
CA HIS A 52 -16.11 16.45 -1.52
C HIS A 52 -15.15 15.27 -1.47
N PRO A 53 -14.85 14.77 -0.26
CA PRO A 53 -13.69 13.90 -0.12
C PRO A 53 -13.83 12.72 -1.06
N VAL A 54 -13.03 12.72 -2.09
CA VAL A 54 -12.49 11.56 -2.78
C VAL A 54 -12.00 10.52 -1.74
N SER A 55 -12.02 10.90 -0.45
CA SER A 55 -11.53 10.07 0.66
C SER A 55 -12.23 8.71 0.72
N ASN A 56 -13.51 8.58 0.43
CA ASN A 56 -14.18 7.28 0.49
C ASN A 56 -14.03 6.47 -0.80
N ALA A 57 -14.10 7.10 -1.96
CA ALA A 57 -13.85 6.40 -3.23
C ALA A 57 -12.37 6.02 -3.39
N THR A 58 -11.45 6.95 -3.05
CA THR A 58 -10.00 6.68 -3.06
C THR A 58 -9.62 5.67 -1.97
N LYS A 59 -10.29 5.71 -0.81
CA LYS A 59 -10.08 4.73 0.25
C LYS A 59 -10.58 3.35 -0.14
N ALA A 60 -11.72 3.26 -0.84
CA ALA A 60 -12.26 2.01 -1.36
C ALA A 60 -11.43 1.46 -2.53
N VAL A 61 -10.92 2.31 -3.42
CA VAL A 61 -10.00 1.91 -4.50
C VAL A 61 -8.64 1.50 -3.93
N SER A 62 -8.08 2.29 -3.02
CA SER A 62 -6.82 1.97 -2.33
C SER A 62 -6.93 0.67 -1.51
N GLY A 63 -8.08 0.40 -0.88
CA GLY A 63 -8.37 -0.85 -0.18
C GLY A 63 -8.34 -2.05 -1.13
N ARG A 64 -9.07 -2.00 -2.23
CA ARG A 64 -9.08 -3.07 -3.26
C ARG A 64 -7.71 -3.31 -3.90
N VAL A 65 -6.94 -2.25 -4.16
CA VAL A 65 -5.57 -2.38 -4.65
C VAL A 65 -4.68 -3.07 -3.63
N PHE A 66 -4.78 -2.70 -2.37
CA PHE A 66 -4.02 -3.30 -1.30
C PHE A 66 -4.36 -4.79 -1.10
N GLU A 67 -5.65 -5.14 -1.12
CA GLU A 67 -6.11 -6.54 -1.04
C GLU A 67 -5.49 -7.40 -2.16
N ARG A 68 -5.49 -6.92 -3.40
CA ARG A 68 -4.85 -7.61 -4.54
C ARG A 68 -3.35 -7.78 -4.37
N ILE A 69 -2.66 -6.75 -3.83
CA ILE A 69 -1.22 -6.84 -3.55
C ILE A 69 -0.95 -7.86 -2.46
N VAL A 70 -1.74 -7.88 -1.40
CA VAL A 70 -1.61 -8.86 -0.31
C VAL A 70 -1.84 -10.26 -0.82
N GLU A 71 -2.91 -10.48 -1.59
CA GLU A 71 -3.20 -11.78 -2.21
C GLU A 71 -2.05 -12.28 -3.09
N TYR A 72 -1.47 -11.39 -3.91
CA TYR A 72 -0.31 -11.72 -4.72
C TYR A 72 0.90 -12.11 -3.85
N VAL A 73 1.18 -11.36 -2.79
CA VAL A 73 2.27 -11.67 -1.85
C VAL A 73 2.04 -13.01 -1.16
N ASP A 74 0.81 -13.31 -0.74
CA ASP A 74 0.44 -14.57 -0.08
C ASP A 74 0.58 -15.78 -1.02
N GLN A 75 0.37 -15.59 -2.31
CA GLN A 75 0.55 -16.65 -3.31
C GLN A 75 2.03 -16.86 -3.70
N HIS A 76 2.84 -15.77 -3.66
CA HIS A 76 4.21 -15.77 -4.18
C HIS A 76 5.30 -15.59 -3.11
N PHE A 77 4.97 -15.67 -1.81
CA PHE A 77 5.95 -15.41 -0.74
C PHE A 77 7.17 -16.33 -0.79
N ARG A 78 7.08 -17.51 -1.43
CA ARG A 78 8.18 -18.46 -1.62
C ARG A 78 9.15 -18.05 -2.74
N ASP A 79 8.76 -17.12 -3.59
CA ASP A 79 9.67 -16.61 -4.60
C ASP A 79 10.76 -15.75 -3.95
N THR A 80 12.03 -16.14 -4.16
CA THR A 80 13.20 -15.41 -3.65
C THR A 80 13.33 -14.01 -4.24
N GLY A 81 12.80 -13.79 -5.47
CA GLY A 81 12.78 -12.51 -6.16
C GLY A 81 11.68 -11.54 -5.70
N LEU A 82 10.74 -11.99 -4.85
CA LEU A 82 9.63 -11.14 -4.41
C LEU A 82 10.14 -9.92 -3.62
N SER A 83 9.91 -8.75 -4.18
CA SER A 83 10.42 -7.46 -3.69
C SER A 83 9.42 -6.33 -3.96
N LEU A 84 9.63 -5.16 -3.35
CA LEU A 84 8.84 -3.97 -3.69
C LEU A 84 9.00 -3.58 -5.16
N SER A 85 10.18 -3.77 -5.74
CA SER A 85 10.45 -3.48 -7.15
C SER A 85 9.61 -4.38 -8.06
N LEU A 86 9.53 -5.68 -7.76
CA LEU A 86 8.69 -6.62 -8.51
C LEU A 86 7.20 -6.23 -8.39
N LEU A 87 6.72 -5.93 -7.19
CA LEU A 87 5.35 -5.47 -6.98
C LEU A 87 5.07 -4.13 -7.71
N SER A 88 6.05 -3.21 -7.72
CA SER A 88 5.97 -1.95 -8.45
C SER A 88 5.75 -2.18 -9.94
N SER A 89 6.50 -3.10 -10.54
CA SER A 89 6.37 -3.48 -11.94
C SER A 89 5.03 -4.17 -12.23
N GLU A 90 4.66 -5.15 -11.39
CA GLU A 90 3.44 -5.96 -11.59
C GLU A 90 2.16 -5.14 -11.49
N PHE A 91 2.09 -4.26 -10.50
CA PHE A 91 0.88 -3.46 -10.22
C PHE A 91 0.90 -2.07 -10.82
N SER A 92 1.99 -1.65 -11.50
CA SER A 92 2.17 -0.32 -12.08
C SER A 92 2.02 0.83 -11.04
N TYR A 93 2.50 0.60 -9.82
CA TYR A 93 2.59 1.61 -8.76
C TYR A 93 4.03 1.81 -8.31
N THR A 94 4.34 2.97 -7.74
CA THR A 94 5.69 3.19 -7.18
C THR A 94 5.94 2.35 -5.93
N GLU A 95 7.18 1.93 -5.70
CA GLU A 95 7.59 1.21 -4.48
C GLU A 95 7.21 1.95 -3.20
N LYS A 96 7.36 3.30 -3.22
CA LYS A 96 6.97 4.17 -2.10
C LYS A 96 5.47 4.08 -1.81
N TYR A 97 4.64 4.06 -2.84
CA TYR A 97 3.19 3.93 -2.66
C TYR A 97 2.84 2.57 -2.08
N ILE A 98 3.35 1.48 -2.66
CA ILE A 98 3.11 0.12 -2.16
C ILE A 98 3.59 -0.04 -0.71
N SER A 99 4.80 0.43 -0.40
CA SER A 99 5.33 0.43 0.98
C SER A 99 4.42 1.19 1.96
N SER A 100 3.88 2.34 1.52
CA SER A 100 2.96 3.13 2.34
C SER A 100 1.62 2.41 2.61
N LEU A 101 1.15 1.59 1.66
CA LEU A 101 -0.07 0.80 1.83
C LEU A 101 0.08 -0.24 2.95
N PHE A 102 1.22 -0.94 3.05
CA PHE A 102 1.48 -1.88 4.14
C PHE A 102 1.50 -1.17 5.49
N THR A 103 2.21 -0.06 5.61
CA THR A 103 2.27 0.71 6.86
C THR A 103 0.91 1.25 7.27
N LYS A 104 0.14 1.78 6.30
CA LYS A 104 -1.16 2.39 6.55
C LYS A 104 -2.24 1.38 6.93
N ASN A 105 -2.26 0.20 6.28
CA ASN A 105 -3.34 -0.77 6.46
C ASN A 105 -3.01 -1.84 7.51
N MET A 106 -1.74 -2.21 7.69
CA MET A 106 -1.32 -3.29 8.60
C MET A 106 -0.35 -2.84 9.69
N ASN A 107 0.08 -1.57 9.69
CA ASN A 107 1.07 -1.02 10.63
C ASN A 107 2.41 -1.79 10.64
N VAL A 108 2.76 -2.42 9.51
CA VAL A 108 4.03 -3.13 9.32
C VAL A 108 4.63 -2.77 7.97
N THR A 109 5.94 -2.96 7.80
CA THR A 109 6.58 -2.84 6.49
C THR A 109 6.29 -4.07 5.63
N PHE A 110 6.38 -3.94 4.28
CA PHE A 110 6.32 -5.08 3.36
C PHE A 110 7.31 -6.20 3.75
N LYS A 111 8.54 -5.83 4.09
CA LYS A 111 9.57 -6.80 4.51
C LYS A 111 9.18 -7.56 5.79
N GLN A 112 8.57 -6.88 6.76
CA GLN A 112 8.08 -7.52 7.99
C GLN A 112 6.92 -8.48 7.69
N TYR A 113 6.00 -8.07 6.81
CA TYR A 113 4.89 -8.91 6.36
C TYR A 113 5.39 -10.18 5.66
N LEU A 114 6.23 -10.02 4.63
CA LEU A 114 6.82 -11.12 3.87
C LEU A 114 7.59 -12.09 4.78
N ASN A 115 8.43 -11.57 5.67
CA ASN A 115 9.15 -12.40 6.63
C ASN A 115 8.21 -13.16 7.56
N THR A 116 7.08 -12.57 7.96
CA THR A 116 6.09 -13.27 8.80
C THR A 116 5.50 -14.48 8.08
N LEU A 117 5.08 -14.33 6.82
CA LEU A 117 4.57 -15.43 6.00
C LEU A 117 5.60 -16.56 5.84
N ARG A 118 6.82 -16.20 5.49
CA ARG A 118 7.92 -17.15 5.30
C ARG A 118 8.24 -17.93 6.57
N ILE A 119 8.27 -17.27 7.72
CA ILE A 119 8.53 -17.94 9.00
C ILE A 119 7.34 -18.81 9.42
N GLN A 120 6.11 -18.41 9.16
CA GLN A 120 4.95 -19.27 9.40
C GLN A 120 4.99 -20.52 8.54
N HIS A 121 5.46 -20.42 7.29
CA HIS A 121 5.66 -21.60 6.43
C HIS A 121 6.79 -22.49 6.97
N ALA A 122 7.87 -21.91 7.48
CA ALA A 122 8.95 -22.69 8.10
C ALA A 122 8.46 -23.52 9.30
N TYR A 123 7.56 -22.99 10.12
CA TYR A 123 6.97 -23.77 11.22
C TYR A 123 6.19 -24.95 10.72
N LYS A 124 5.36 -24.78 9.66
CA LYS A 124 4.61 -25.88 9.07
C LYS A 124 5.53 -27.00 8.53
N LEU A 125 6.65 -26.63 7.88
CA LEU A 125 7.62 -27.61 7.40
C LEU A 125 8.27 -28.39 8.56
N ILE A 126 8.63 -27.70 9.62
CA ILE A 126 9.22 -28.33 10.82
C ILE A 126 8.20 -29.26 11.50
N GLU A 127 6.95 -28.84 11.64
CA GLU A 127 5.86 -29.66 12.18
C GLU A 127 5.57 -30.91 11.33
N GLN A 128 5.82 -30.84 10.01
CA GLN A 128 5.75 -31.96 9.08
C GLN A 128 6.97 -32.88 9.15
N GLY A 129 7.93 -32.60 10.04
CA GLY A 129 9.10 -33.42 10.27
C GLY A 129 10.36 -33.01 9.50
N GLU A 130 10.32 -31.87 8.77
CA GLU A 130 11.52 -31.39 8.09
C GLU A 130 12.56 -30.88 9.08
N THR A 131 13.81 -31.26 8.88
CA THR A 131 14.91 -30.95 9.83
C THR A 131 16.10 -30.25 9.16
N SER A 132 16.13 -30.21 7.85
CA SER A 132 17.20 -29.52 7.10
C SER A 132 16.95 -28.02 7.08
N VAL A 133 17.72 -27.26 7.84
CA VAL A 133 17.60 -25.80 7.90
C VAL A 133 17.79 -25.14 6.54
N SER A 134 18.72 -25.65 5.72
CA SER A 134 18.96 -25.13 4.37
C SER A 134 17.76 -25.38 3.45
N TYR A 135 17.20 -26.57 3.48
CA TYR A 135 16.00 -26.91 2.72
C TYR A 135 14.79 -26.07 3.15
N ILE A 136 14.56 -25.94 4.47
CA ILE A 136 13.48 -25.10 5.00
C ILE A 136 13.63 -23.64 4.52
N ALA A 137 14.85 -23.08 4.58
CA ALA A 137 15.12 -21.72 4.12
C ALA A 137 14.76 -21.55 2.63
N GLU A 138 15.19 -22.47 1.78
CA GLU A 138 14.90 -22.48 0.34
C GLU A 138 13.38 -22.55 0.08
N GLN A 139 12.68 -23.51 0.70
CA GLN A 139 11.23 -23.67 0.56
C GLN A 139 10.43 -22.48 1.07
N CYS A 140 11.00 -21.68 1.95
CA CYS A 140 10.44 -20.42 2.45
C CYS A 140 10.81 -19.19 1.60
N GLY A 141 11.55 -19.37 0.49
CA GLY A 141 11.93 -18.26 -0.39
C GLY A 141 13.11 -17.44 0.08
N TYR A 142 13.98 -17.99 0.94
CA TYR A 142 15.25 -17.36 1.30
C TYR A 142 16.38 -17.87 0.42
N ALA A 143 17.10 -16.97 -0.24
CA ALA A 143 18.28 -17.32 -1.02
C ALA A 143 19.48 -17.73 -0.13
N ASP A 144 19.47 -17.32 1.16
CA ASP A 144 20.53 -17.55 2.11
C ASP A 144 19.98 -18.06 3.45
N SER A 145 20.43 -19.25 3.85
CA SER A 145 20.04 -19.89 5.11
C SER A 145 20.58 -19.17 6.36
N VAL A 146 21.66 -18.40 6.24
CA VAL A 146 22.21 -17.59 7.34
C VAL A 146 21.27 -16.42 7.61
N TYR A 147 20.79 -15.75 6.56
CA TYR A 147 19.80 -14.69 6.70
C TYR A 147 18.47 -15.23 7.25
N PHE A 148 18.00 -16.37 6.74
CA PHE A 148 16.82 -17.07 7.28
C PHE A 148 16.97 -17.30 8.80
N THR A 149 18.10 -17.85 9.23
CA THR A 149 18.37 -18.13 10.65
C THR A 149 18.28 -16.87 11.50
N LYS A 150 18.82 -15.73 11.03
CA LYS A 150 18.71 -14.45 11.73
C LYS A 150 17.25 -13.99 11.86
N VAL A 151 16.49 -14.07 10.77
CA VAL A 151 15.07 -13.68 10.77
C VAL A 151 14.26 -14.58 11.70
N PHE A 152 14.45 -15.89 11.63
CA PHE A 152 13.79 -16.87 12.49
C PHE A 152 14.07 -16.60 13.97
N LYS A 153 15.36 -16.42 14.33
CA LYS A 153 15.76 -16.09 15.70
C LYS A 153 15.16 -14.78 16.20
N THR A 154 15.05 -13.77 15.34
CA THR A 154 14.41 -12.48 15.70
C THR A 154 12.93 -12.67 16.04
N LYS A 155 12.23 -13.61 15.41
CA LYS A 155 10.80 -13.87 15.62
C LYS A 155 10.52 -14.81 16.80
N ARG A 156 11.41 -15.78 17.07
CA ARG A 156 11.19 -16.83 18.08
C ARG A 156 12.17 -16.80 19.25
N GLN A 157 13.19 -15.95 19.21
CA GLN A 157 14.26 -15.84 20.20
C GLN A 157 15.17 -17.10 20.31
N ILE A 158 14.92 -18.12 19.49
CA ILE A 158 15.74 -19.33 19.35
C ILE A 158 16.04 -19.58 17.87
N THR A 159 17.09 -20.35 17.60
CA THR A 159 17.48 -20.71 16.23
C THR A 159 16.55 -21.80 15.64
N PRO A 160 16.47 -21.94 14.31
CA PRO A 160 15.73 -23.04 13.68
C PRO A 160 16.15 -24.41 14.20
N THR A 161 17.47 -24.65 14.36
CA THR A 161 18.01 -25.91 14.86
C THR A 161 17.54 -26.22 16.28
N GLU A 162 17.54 -25.23 17.16
CA GLU A 162 17.04 -25.38 18.53
C GLU A 162 15.53 -25.64 18.53
N TYR A 163 14.77 -24.95 17.69
CA TYR A 163 13.34 -25.16 17.55
C TYR A 163 13.01 -26.58 17.05
N ILE A 164 13.71 -27.08 16.02
CA ILE A 164 13.57 -28.45 15.51
C ILE A 164 13.84 -29.49 16.62
N ARG A 165 14.87 -29.25 17.44
CA ARG A 165 15.20 -30.17 18.55
C ARG A 165 14.08 -30.23 19.59
N GLN A 166 13.45 -29.09 19.88
CA GLN A 166 12.33 -29.03 20.84
C GLN A 166 11.07 -29.75 20.34
N GLN A 167 10.85 -29.81 19.03
CA GLN A 167 9.70 -30.51 18.45
C GLN A 167 9.87 -32.05 18.42
N LYS A 168 11.10 -32.55 18.60
CA LYS A 168 11.39 -34.00 18.60
C LYS A 168 11.33 -34.65 19.99
N ASN A 169 11.22 -33.83 21.04
CA ASN A 169 11.10 -34.26 22.43
C ASN A 169 9.66 -34.19 22.91
#